data_930055340f83d7260c764106e6243e21
#
_entry.id   930055340f83d7260c764106e6243e21
#
_cell.length_a   1.000
_cell.length_b   1.000
_cell.length_c   1.000
_cell.angle_alpha   90.00
_cell.angle_beta   90.00
_cell.angle_gamma   90.00
#
_symmetry.space_group_name_H-M   'P 1'
#
loop_
_entity.id
_entity.type
_entity.pdbx_description
1 polymer ?
#
loop_
_entity_poly.entity_id
_entity_poly.type
_entity_poly.pdbx_seq_one_letter_code
_entity_poly.pdbx_strand_id
1 'polypeptide(L)'
;MKISNMISLIGKIGGGKLTVNQERCVLVRNRNADCLRCAEVCVSGCISTLENELIVDPFVCIGCGTCATICPTAALEPTEPTDEQLLLYCDRAAAQNNGTVVIMCDKMAEKAGNMVDFSKAVVVPCIGRIEESLLITLAAHDVARVLLVDTLCADCQYQAGHAAEELVFDTAQQLLDTWHSPLDVHFIQKLPGSLRKNTRDSFDAERRALFSEVKTQAQNTAKEAAAAGINDALGNKAEEKTGPVYLHVNEQGVLPHFVPDRRTQLINSLSQLGEPEDIMFNTRLWGNVMVDASKCKSCYMCAVFCPTGALIKLMDEDGVAKSVGHIPSKCVKCRTCENICLGSAITISEEVFACDMLAGMTETFAMEKEGASLKTMLMNKETL
;
A
#
# COMPACT_ATOMS: atom_id res chain seq x y z
N MET A 1 -15.70 -11.64 25.15
CA MET A 1 -14.62 -10.98 24.36
C MET A 1 -14.57 -11.72 23.02
N LYS A 2 -14.72 -11.01 21.88
CA LYS A 2 -14.69 -11.67 20.58
C LYS A 2 -13.28 -12.17 20.27
N ILE A 3 -13.15 -13.25 19.52
CA ILE A 3 -11.86 -13.86 19.14
C ILE A 3 -10.99 -12.85 18.38
N SER A 4 -11.59 -12.00 17.52
CA SER A 4 -10.91 -10.92 16.80
C SER A 4 -10.21 -9.91 17.74
N ASN A 5 -10.85 -9.56 18.86
CA ASN A 5 -10.27 -8.64 19.84
C ASN A 5 -9.09 -9.26 20.60
N MET A 6 -9.16 -10.56 20.83
CA MET A 6 -8.08 -11.32 21.46
C MET A 6 -6.88 -11.42 20.53
N ILE A 7 -7.10 -11.70 19.24
CA ILE A 7 -6.07 -11.76 18.20
C ILE A 7 -5.42 -10.39 18.01
N SER A 8 -6.22 -9.30 17.95
CA SER A 8 -5.71 -7.93 17.84
C SER A 8 -4.90 -7.51 19.07
N LEU A 9 -5.36 -7.85 20.27
CA LEU A 9 -4.65 -7.53 21.52
C LEU A 9 -3.32 -8.29 21.62
N ILE A 10 -3.33 -9.57 21.27
CA ILE A 10 -2.12 -10.42 21.27
C ILE A 10 -1.15 -9.95 20.17
N GLY A 11 -1.65 -9.55 18.99
CA GLY A 11 -0.84 -8.98 17.93
C GLY A 11 -0.11 -7.69 18.35
N LYS A 12 -0.80 -6.82 19.09
CA LYS A 12 -0.17 -5.59 19.66
C LYS A 12 0.86 -5.90 20.75
N ILE A 13 0.62 -6.91 21.58
CA ILE A 13 1.53 -7.33 22.67
C ILE A 13 2.73 -8.12 22.11
N GLY A 14 2.52 -8.89 21.03
CA GLY A 14 3.53 -9.76 20.41
C GLY A 14 4.37 -9.12 19.32
N GLY A 15 4.25 -7.78 19.06
CA GLY A 15 4.93 -7.12 17.95
C GLY A 15 4.37 -7.61 16.61
N GLY A 16 3.11 -7.30 16.31
CA GLY A 16 2.48 -7.70 15.04
C GLY A 16 3.30 -7.25 13.84
N LYS A 17 3.51 -8.14 12.87
CA LYS A 17 4.30 -7.88 11.66
C LYS A 17 3.60 -6.96 10.66
N LEU A 18 2.31 -6.70 10.88
CA LEU A 18 1.45 -5.85 10.07
C LEU A 18 0.53 -5.01 10.96
N THR A 19 0.36 -3.75 10.62
CA THR A 19 -0.72 -2.89 11.10
C THR A 19 -1.92 -3.04 10.17
N VAL A 20 -3.12 -3.18 10.74
CA VAL A 20 -4.37 -3.29 9.99
C VAL A 20 -5.21 -2.03 10.21
N ASN A 21 -5.36 -1.23 9.15
CA ASN A 21 -6.17 -0.03 9.13
C ASN A 21 -7.56 -0.37 8.57
N GLN A 22 -8.48 -0.75 9.43
CA GLN A 22 -9.81 -1.23 9.06
C GLN A 22 -10.59 -0.23 8.19
N GLU A 23 -10.53 1.06 8.53
CA GLU A 23 -11.23 2.13 7.83
C GLU A 23 -10.73 2.37 6.39
N ARG A 24 -9.53 1.87 6.05
CA ARG A 24 -8.97 1.94 4.70
C ARG A 24 -9.37 0.75 3.84
N CYS A 25 -9.77 -0.37 4.45
CA CYS A 25 -10.16 -1.56 3.71
C CYS A 25 -11.50 -1.38 3.00
N VAL A 26 -11.54 -1.59 1.69
CA VAL A 26 -12.76 -1.40 0.90
C VAL A 26 -13.88 -2.38 1.28
N LEU A 27 -13.55 -3.60 1.72
CA LEU A 27 -14.53 -4.57 2.22
C LEU A 27 -15.16 -4.11 3.53
N VAL A 28 -14.37 -3.49 4.42
CA VAL A 28 -14.87 -2.92 5.68
C VAL A 28 -15.74 -1.71 5.41
N ARG A 29 -15.38 -0.90 4.39
CA ARG A 29 -16.13 0.30 3.99
C ARG A 29 -17.48 -0.03 3.36
N ASN A 30 -17.55 -1.09 2.57
CA ASN A 30 -18.79 -1.50 1.92
C ASN A 30 -18.81 -3.03 1.71
N ARG A 31 -19.79 -3.69 2.28
CA ARG A 31 -19.99 -5.15 2.18
C ARG A 31 -20.22 -5.67 0.75
N ASN A 32 -20.60 -4.79 -0.19
CA ASN A 32 -20.78 -5.13 -1.60
C ASN A 32 -19.52 -4.88 -2.43
N ALA A 33 -18.43 -4.38 -1.81
CA ALA A 33 -17.14 -4.32 -2.47
C ALA A 33 -16.57 -5.73 -2.62
N ASP A 34 -15.85 -5.97 -3.70
CA ASP A 34 -15.20 -7.23 -4.01
C ASP A 34 -13.69 -6.98 -4.12
N CYS A 35 -12.95 -7.23 -3.05
CA CYS A 35 -11.51 -7.06 -3.02
C CYS A 35 -10.89 -8.02 -1.99
N LEU A 36 -10.28 -9.10 -2.48
CA LEU A 36 -9.53 -10.07 -1.68
C LEU A 36 -8.05 -10.15 -2.07
N ARG A 37 -7.52 -9.14 -2.77
CA ARG A 37 -6.14 -9.11 -3.30
C ARG A 37 -5.09 -9.50 -2.26
N CYS A 38 -5.22 -9.01 -1.02
CA CYS A 38 -4.28 -9.33 0.06
C CYS A 38 -4.37 -10.79 0.51
N ALA A 39 -5.55 -11.39 0.50
CA ALA A 39 -5.74 -12.80 0.87
C ALA A 39 -5.26 -13.72 -0.28
N GLU A 40 -5.48 -13.34 -1.53
CA GLU A 40 -5.07 -14.10 -2.72
C GLU A 40 -3.54 -14.26 -2.82
N VAL A 41 -2.78 -13.23 -2.45
CA VAL A 41 -1.31 -13.30 -2.45
C VAL A 41 -0.73 -13.81 -1.13
N CYS A 42 -1.54 -14.08 -0.13
CA CYS A 42 -1.08 -14.50 1.18
C CYS A 42 -0.70 -15.98 1.20
N VAL A 43 0.58 -16.28 1.05
CA VAL A 43 1.10 -17.66 1.02
C VAL A 43 0.95 -18.41 2.34
N SER A 44 0.81 -17.71 3.46
CA SER A 44 0.59 -18.32 4.77
C SER A 44 -0.90 -18.50 5.12
N GLY A 45 -1.80 -17.93 4.30
CA GLY A 45 -3.24 -18.00 4.54
C GLY A 45 -3.71 -17.28 5.81
N CYS A 46 -2.93 -16.32 6.32
CA CYS A 46 -3.21 -15.64 7.58
C CYS A 46 -4.28 -14.54 7.47
N ILE A 47 -4.77 -14.23 6.26
CA ILE A 47 -5.70 -13.13 6.02
C ILE A 47 -7.10 -13.67 5.76
N SER A 48 -8.07 -13.15 6.49
CA SER A 48 -9.49 -13.48 6.35
C SER A 48 -10.36 -12.25 6.62
N THR A 49 -11.64 -12.35 6.29
CA THR A 49 -12.63 -11.33 6.59
C THR A 49 -13.79 -11.94 7.39
N LEU A 50 -14.25 -11.26 8.40
CA LEU A 50 -15.38 -11.69 9.22
C LEU A 50 -16.20 -10.46 9.65
N GLU A 51 -17.50 -10.46 9.40
CA GLU A 51 -18.44 -9.41 9.88
C GLU A 51 -17.96 -7.97 9.56
N ASN A 52 -17.48 -7.70 8.34
CA ASN A 52 -16.89 -6.42 7.91
C ASN A 52 -15.58 -6.05 8.65
N GLU A 53 -14.84 -7.01 9.12
CA GLU A 53 -13.49 -6.82 9.66
C GLU A 53 -12.46 -7.53 8.77
N LEU A 54 -11.33 -6.91 8.52
CA LEU A 54 -10.15 -7.53 7.93
C LEU A 54 -9.29 -8.11 9.06
N ILE A 55 -9.09 -9.42 9.05
CA ILE A 55 -8.38 -10.14 10.11
C ILE A 55 -7.05 -10.66 9.57
N VAL A 56 -5.98 -10.39 10.32
CA VAL A 56 -4.66 -10.97 10.09
C VAL A 56 -4.28 -11.79 11.33
N ASP A 57 -4.10 -13.10 11.15
CA ASP A 57 -3.62 -13.96 12.24
C ASP A 57 -2.11 -13.73 12.45
N PRO A 58 -1.69 -13.12 13.58
CA PRO A 58 -0.30 -12.80 13.84
C PRO A 58 0.59 -14.02 14.06
N PHE A 59 0.01 -15.18 14.43
CA PHE A 59 0.76 -16.42 14.65
C PHE A 59 1.07 -17.15 13.34
N VAL A 60 0.23 -16.96 12.33
CA VAL A 60 0.38 -17.55 11.00
C VAL A 60 1.12 -16.60 10.06
N CYS A 61 1.03 -15.29 10.30
CA CYS A 61 1.69 -14.27 9.48
C CYS A 61 3.21 -14.41 9.55
N ILE A 62 3.85 -14.52 8.40
CA ILE A 62 5.32 -14.59 8.27
C ILE A 62 5.99 -13.20 8.11
N GLY A 63 5.21 -12.13 7.92
CA GLY A 63 5.73 -10.78 7.75
C GLY A 63 6.34 -10.48 6.38
N CYS A 64 6.02 -11.26 5.35
CA CYS A 64 6.58 -11.08 4.00
C CYS A 64 6.28 -9.72 3.36
N GLY A 65 5.20 -9.05 3.79
CA GLY A 65 4.84 -7.71 3.29
C GLY A 65 4.08 -7.68 1.96
N THR A 66 4.02 -8.78 1.21
CA THR A 66 3.38 -8.85 -0.13
C THR A 66 1.93 -8.36 -0.13
N CYS A 67 1.16 -8.67 0.91
CA CYS A 67 -0.24 -8.22 1.03
C CYS A 67 -0.35 -6.69 1.14
N ALA A 68 0.62 -6.02 1.77
CA ALA A 68 0.69 -4.57 1.85
C ALA A 68 1.08 -3.95 0.49
N THR A 69 1.96 -4.61 -0.26
CA THR A 69 2.37 -4.20 -1.61
C THR A 69 1.21 -4.22 -2.60
N ILE A 70 0.35 -5.22 -2.51
CA ILE A 70 -0.79 -5.38 -3.43
C ILE A 70 -2.02 -4.57 -3.00
N CYS A 71 -2.10 -4.13 -1.73
CA CYS A 71 -3.26 -3.40 -1.24
C CYS A 71 -3.37 -2.00 -1.85
N PRO A 72 -4.39 -1.69 -2.67
CA PRO A 72 -4.49 -0.39 -3.35
C PRO A 72 -4.76 0.76 -2.37
N THR A 73 -5.30 0.45 -1.20
CA THR A 73 -5.73 1.45 -0.21
C THR A 73 -4.83 1.49 1.02
N ALA A 74 -3.68 0.79 1.00
CA ALA A 74 -2.77 0.68 2.13
C ALA A 74 -3.50 0.38 3.47
N ALA A 75 -4.48 -0.54 3.42
CA ALA A 75 -5.16 -1.02 4.61
C ALA A 75 -4.25 -1.91 5.47
N LEU A 76 -3.17 -2.42 4.89
CA LEU A 76 -2.15 -3.22 5.55
C LEU A 76 -0.81 -2.50 5.42
N GLU A 77 -0.12 -2.29 6.54
CA GLU A 77 1.18 -1.64 6.61
C GLU A 77 2.18 -2.54 7.34
N PRO A 78 3.36 -2.80 6.77
CA PRO A 78 4.42 -3.55 7.44
C PRO A 78 4.96 -2.75 8.62
N THR A 79 5.28 -3.43 9.70
CA THR A 79 5.84 -2.81 10.90
C THR A 79 7.37 -2.86 10.93
N GLU A 80 7.96 -3.84 10.23
CA GLU A 80 9.42 -4.03 10.24
C GLU A 80 9.89 -4.71 8.93
N PRO A 81 10.67 -4.00 8.10
CA PRO A 81 10.85 -2.54 8.15
C PRO A 81 9.56 -1.81 7.73
N THR A 82 9.33 -0.61 8.28
CA THR A 82 8.34 0.32 7.74
C THR A 82 8.78 0.83 6.37
N ASP A 83 7.88 1.51 5.63
CA ASP A 83 8.24 2.08 4.32
C ASP A 83 9.36 3.11 4.43
N GLU A 84 9.31 3.97 5.46
CA GLU A 84 10.34 4.97 5.74
C GLU A 84 11.70 4.34 6.10
N GLN A 85 11.67 3.30 6.94
CA GLN A 85 12.89 2.58 7.29
C GLN A 85 13.51 1.89 6.08
N LEU A 86 12.68 1.28 5.23
CA LEU A 86 13.13 0.60 4.02
C LEU A 86 13.80 1.58 3.05
N LEU A 87 13.19 2.75 2.82
CA LEU A 87 13.77 3.81 2.00
C LEU A 87 15.13 4.26 2.58
N LEU A 88 15.20 4.52 3.88
CA LEU A 88 16.44 4.92 4.54
C LEU A 88 17.55 3.85 4.42
N TYR A 89 17.19 2.56 4.47
CA TYR A 89 18.16 1.47 4.26
C TYR A 89 18.65 1.44 2.82
N CYS A 90 17.77 1.68 1.84
CA CYS A 90 18.14 1.76 0.43
C CYS A 90 19.09 2.95 0.17
N ASP A 91 18.76 4.14 0.67
CA ASP A 91 19.62 5.34 0.53
C ASP A 91 21.02 5.11 1.12
N ARG A 92 21.10 4.50 2.30
CA ARG A 92 22.39 4.16 2.93
C ARG A 92 23.18 3.15 2.12
N ALA A 93 22.52 2.12 1.59
CA ALA A 93 23.15 1.11 0.75
C ALA A 93 23.67 1.72 -0.56
N ALA A 94 22.89 2.60 -1.20
CA ALA A 94 23.30 3.32 -2.40
C ALA A 94 24.56 4.17 -2.15
N ALA A 95 24.59 4.93 -1.05
CA ALA A 95 25.72 5.76 -0.68
C ALA A 95 27.02 4.94 -0.48
N GLN A 96 26.92 3.70 0.00
CA GLN A 96 28.06 2.82 0.27
C GLN A 96 28.46 1.93 -0.93
N ASN A 97 27.62 1.87 -1.97
CA ASN A 97 27.82 0.99 -3.11
C ASN A 97 27.73 1.72 -4.47
N ASN A 98 28.26 2.95 -4.54
CA ASN A 98 28.34 3.76 -5.75
C ASN A 98 26.97 3.92 -6.47
N GLY A 99 25.94 4.29 -5.75
CA GLY A 99 24.60 4.48 -6.29
C GLY A 99 23.86 3.19 -6.63
N THR A 100 24.35 2.03 -6.19
CA THR A 100 23.69 0.73 -6.42
C THR A 100 23.08 0.20 -5.14
N VAL A 101 21.79 -0.08 -5.18
CA VAL A 101 21.05 -0.77 -4.11
C VAL A 101 20.90 -2.24 -4.47
N VAL A 102 21.30 -3.15 -3.59
CA VAL A 102 21.07 -4.58 -3.74
C VAL A 102 20.08 -5.03 -2.69
N ILE A 103 18.93 -5.55 -3.10
CA ILE A 103 17.87 -6.00 -2.20
C ILE A 103 17.77 -7.52 -2.27
N MET A 104 17.75 -8.16 -1.11
CA MET A 104 17.61 -9.62 -0.99
C MET A 104 16.69 -10.01 0.16
N CYS A 105 16.11 -11.19 0.09
CA CYS A 105 15.32 -11.73 1.19
C CYS A 105 16.17 -12.33 2.30
N ASP A 106 15.57 -12.49 3.49
CA ASP A 106 16.22 -13.10 4.67
C ASP A 106 16.88 -14.45 4.34
N LYS A 107 16.19 -15.34 3.61
CA LYS A 107 16.74 -16.65 3.23
C LYS A 107 17.99 -16.53 2.36
N MET A 108 18.01 -15.52 1.46
CA MET A 108 19.19 -15.29 0.63
C MET A 108 20.33 -14.69 1.46
N ALA A 109 20.03 -13.83 2.41
CA ALA A 109 21.00 -13.28 3.32
C ALA A 109 21.63 -14.36 4.22
N GLU A 110 20.82 -15.27 4.74
CA GLU A 110 21.30 -16.45 5.49
C GLU A 110 22.22 -17.33 4.62
N LYS A 111 21.83 -17.63 3.39
CA LYS A 111 22.65 -18.41 2.45
C LYS A 111 23.96 -17.72 2.10
N ALA A 112 23.96 -16.41 1.94
CA ALA A 112 25.15 -15.61 1.64
C ALA A 112 26.12 -15.52 2.84
N GLY A 113 25.58 -15.57 4.06
CA GLY A 113 26.36 -15.65 5.31
C GLY A 113 27.39 -14.53 5.43
N ASN A 114 28.55 -14.88 5.97
CA ASN A 114 29.61 -13.91 6.26
C ASN A 114 30.40 -13.42 5.04
N MET A 115 30.09 -13.86 3.85
CA MET A 115 30.79 -13.46 2.61
C MET A 115 30.35 -12.10 2.09
N VAL A 116 29.17 -11.62 2.54
CA VAL A 116 28.54 -10.39 2.08
C VAL A 116 28.75 -9.25 3.09
N ASP A 117 29.03 -8.08 2.56
CA ASP A 117 29.02 -6.82 3.29
C ASP A 117 27.60 -6.25 3.29
N PHE A 118 26.85 -6.55 4.35
CA PHE A 118 25.46 -6.11 4.49
C PHE A 118 25.29 -4.59 4.68
N SER A 119 26.37 -3.82 4.83
CA SER A 119 26.27 -2.36 4.80
C SER A 119 25.92 -1.82 3.41
N LYS A 120 26.17 -2.63 2.37
CA LYS A 120 25.92 -2.32 0.94
C LYS A 120 24.68 -3.00 0.36
N ALA A 121 23.94 -3.71 1.20
CA ALA A 121 22.76 -4.45 0.78
C ALA A 121 21.59 -4.20 1.74
N VAL A 122 20.39 -4.33 1.22
CA VAL A 122 19.15 -4.24 1.99
C VAL A 122 18.54 -5.64 2.11
N VAL A 123 18.23 -6.04 3.33
CA VAL A 123 17.59 -7.32 3.61
C VAL A 123 16.15 -7.06 4.00
N VAL A 124 15.23 -7.77 3.34
CA VAL A 124 13.79 -7.74 3.58
C VAL A 124 13.26 -9.14 3.85
N PRO A 125 12.14 -9.29 4.56
CA PRO A 125 11.58 -10.63 4.80
C PRO A 125 11.28 -11.41 3.50
N CYS A 126 10.81 -10.72 2.47
CA CYS A 126 10.60 -11.23 1.13
C CYS A 126 10.72 -10.09 0.11
N ILE A 127 11.24 -10.34 -1.10
CA ILE A 127 11.30 -9.31 -2.15
C ILE A 127 9.92 -8.80 -2.56
N GLY A 128 8.85 -9.59 -2.40
CA GLY A 128 7.47 -9.14 -2.59
C GLY A 128 7.03 -8.00 -1.64
N ARG A 129 7.91 -7.53 -0.74
CA ARG A 129 7.76 -6.32 0.07
C ARG A 129 8.01 -5.04 -0.73
N ILE A 130 8.77 -5.12 -1.80
CA ILE A 130 9.12 -3.97 -2.62
C ILE A 130 7.87 -3.48 -3.36
N GLU A 131 7.75 -2.18 -3.54
CA GLU A 131 6.61 -1.57 -4.21
C GLU A 131 7.04 -0.35 -5.04
N GLU A 132 6.18 0.10 -5.94
CA GLU A 132 6.52 1.10 -6.95
C GLU A 132 6.96 2.44 -6.36
N SER A 133 6.32 2.89 -5.26
CA SER A 133 6.68 4.20 -4.68
C SER A 133 8.11 4.21 -4.17
N LEU A 134 8.60 3.08 -3.64
CA LEU A 134 10.01 2.93 -3.25
C LEU A 134 10.93 3.07 -4.46
N LEU A 135 10.66 2.32 -5.54
CA LEU A 135 11.53 2.33 -6.73
C LEU A 135 11.56 3.70 -7.41
N ILE A 136 10.41 4.36 -7.54
CA ILE A 136 10.32 5.70 -8.12
C ILE A 136 10.96 6.75 -7.20
N THR A 137 10.87 6.58 -5.87
CA THR A 137 11.55 7.48 -4.94
C THR A 137 13.08 7.33 -5.01
N LEU A 138 13.58 6.11 -5.18
CA LEU A 138 15.00 5.88 -5.41
C LEU A 138 15.49 6.51 -6.71
N ALA A 139 14.66 6.51 -7.76
CA ALA A 139 14.93 7.24 -8.98
C ALA A 139 15.05 8.76 -8.74
N ALA A 140 14.11 9.33 -7.99
CA ALA A 140 14.14 10.75 -7.60
C ALA A 140 15.30 11.12 -6.67
N HIS A 141 15.92 10.13 -5.99
CA HIS A 141 17.12 10.27 -5.16
C HIS A 141 18.42 10.01 -5.97
N ASP A 142 18.36 9.99 -7.31
CA ASP A 142 19.52 9.78 -8.19
C ASP A 142 20.23 8.43 -7.95
N VAL A 143 19.52 7.41 -7.48
CA VAL A 143 20.03 6.04 -7.41
C VAL A 143 20.23 5.54 -8.84
N ALA A 144 21.44 5.04 -9.14
CA ALA A 144 21.78 4.62 -10.50
C ALA A 144 21.22 3.22 -10.81
N ARG A 145 21.16 2.34 -9.81
CA ARG A 145 20.77 0.94 -10.04
C ARG A 145 20.12 0.30 -8.82
N VAL A 146 19.07 -0.50 -9.06
CA VAL A 146 18.45 -1.39 -8.06
C VAL A 146 18.53 -2.82 -8.57
N LEU A 147 19.13 -3.71 -7.77
CA LEU A 147 19.31 -5.12 -8.08
C LEU A 147 18.49 -5.97 -7.11
N LEU A 148 17.48 -6.67 -7.61
CA LEU A 148 16.60 -7.55 -6.85
C LEU A 148 17.10 -8.99 -6.95
N VAL A 149 17.50 -9.59 -5.83
CA VAL A 149 18.07 -10.94 -5.82
C VAL A 149 16.97 -11.98 -5.72
N ASP A 150 16.68 -12.68 -6.81
CA ASP A 150 15.60 -13.68 -6.92
C ASP A 150 16.10 -15.15 -7.01
N THR A 151 17.40 -15.39 -6.76
CA THR A 151 18.07 -16.70 -6.89
C THR A 151 17.31 -17.87 -6.27
N LEU A 152 16.57 -17.63 -5.19
CA LEU A 152 15.85 -18.67 -4.44
C LEU A 152 14.35 -18.69 -4.73
N CYS A 153 13.82 -17.74 -5.52
CA CYS A 153 12.39 -17.53 -5.63
C CYS A 153 11.66 -18.65 -6.37
N ALA A 154 12.27 -19.24 -7.38
CA ALA A 154 11.66 -20.32 -8.19
C ALA A 154 11.28 -21.56 -7.36
N ASP A 155 12.09 -21.90 -6.35
CA ASP A 155 11.86 -23.06 -5.47
C ASP A 155 11.36 -22.65 -4.08
N CYS A 156 10.97 -21.38 -3.92
CA CYS A 156 10.55 -20.84 -2.63
C CYS A 156 9.10 -21.21 -2.32
N GLN A 157 8.82 -21.67 -1.10
CA GLN A 157 7.45 -21.89 -0.63
C GLN A 157 6.59 -20.60 -0.63
N TYR A 158 7.23 -19.41 -0.74
CA TYR A 158 6.60 -18.09 -0.79
C TYR A 158 6.64 -17.50 -2.21
N GLN A 159 6.57 -18.32 -3.22
CA GLN A 159 6.66 -17.94 -4.64
C GLN A 159 5.65 -16.85 -5.05
N ALA A 160 4.46 -16.78 -4.42
CA ALA A 160 3.50 -15.70 -4.69
C ALA A 160 4.06 -14.30 -4.40
N GLY A 161 5.06 -14.17 -3.51
CA GLY A 161 5.78 -12.92 -3.30
C GLY A 161 6.59 -12.47 -4.52
N HIS A 162 7.20 -13.42 -5.25
CA HIS A 162 7.92 -13.12 -6.48
C HIS A 162 6.96 -12.70 -7.61
N ALA A 163 5.84 -13.39 -7.77
CA ALA A 163 4.85 -13.01 -8.78
C ALA A 163 4.27 -11.60 -8.53
N ALA A 164 4.10 -11.21 -7.26
CA ALA A 164 3.71 -9.86 -6.92
C ALA A 164 4.81 -8.84 -7.25
N GLU A 165 6.08 -9.20 -7.05
CA GLU A 165 7.22 -8.36 -7.37
C GLU A 165 7.40 -8.17 -8.88
N GLU A 166 7.20 -9.20 -9.70
CA GLU A 166 7.21 -9.07 -11.16
C GLU A 166 6.17 -8.04 -11.63
N LEU A 167 4.96 -8.07 -11.03
CA LEU A 167 3.91 -7.09 -11.34
C LEU A 167 4.30 -5.65 -10.93
N VAL A 168 4.98 -5.50 -9.79
CA VAL A 168 5.53 -4.21 -9.33
C VAL A 168 6.62 -3.73 -10.28
N PHE A 169 7.54 -4.62 -10.64
CA PHE A 169 8.64 -4.33 -11.55
C PHE A 169 8.14 -3.82 -12.91
N ASP A 170 7.18 -4.53 -13.52
CA ASP A 170 6.59 -4.14 -14.80
C ASP A 170 5.94 -2.75 -14.74
N THR A 171 5.21 -2.48 -13.64
CA THR A 171 4.59 -1.17 -13.45
C THR A 171 5.63 -0.07 -13.20
N ALA A 172 6.63 -0.34 -12.37
CA ALA A 172 7.71 0.61 -12.09
C ALA A 172 8.53 0.92 -13.34
N GLN A 173 8.84 -0.10 -14.16
CA GLN A 173 9.57 0.08 -15.41
C GLN A 173 8.81 0.99 -16.39
N GLN A 174 7.49 0.77 -16.55
CA GLN A 174 6.66 1.65 -17.38
C GLN A 174 6.68 3.10 -16.88
N LEU A 175 6.62 3.31 -15.56
CA LEU A 175 6.73 4.65 -14.99
C LEU A 175 8.11 5.28 -15.25
N LEU A 176 9.19 4.54 -15.03
CA LEU A 176 10.56 5.01 -15.25
C LEU A 176 10.78 5.39 -16.71
N ASP A 177 10.31 4.57 -17.65
CA ASP A 177 10.41 4.83 -19.08
C ASP A 177 9.60 6.09 -19.45
N THR A 178 8.36 6.22 -18.96
CA THR A 178 7.46 7.37 -19.23
C THR A 178 8.01 8.69 -18.70
N TRP A 179 8.77 8.67 -17.60
CA TRP A 179 9.43 9.84 -17.02
C TRP A 179 10.91 9.96 -17.43
N HIS A 180 11.37 9.16 -18.39
CA HIS A 180 12.77 9.15 -18.89
C HIS A 180 13.81 9.04 -17.77
N SER A 181 13.49 8.29 -16.72
CA SER A 181 14.40 8.10 -15.60
C SER A 181 15.57 7.19 -15.97
N PRO A 182 16.81 7.54 -15.61
CA PRO A 182 17.98 6.69 -15.85
C PRO A 182 18.13 5.53 -14.86
N LEU A 183 17.24 5.38 -13.88
CA LEU A 183 17.32 4.30 -12.91
C LEU A 183 17.19 2.94 -13.60
N ASP A 184 18.18 2.08 -13.36
CA ASP A 184 18.29 0.75 -13.91
C ASP A 184 17.83 -0.29 -12.84
N VAL A 185 16.72 -0.99 -13.06
CA VAL A 185 16.17 -1.97 -12.13
C VAL A 185 16.22 -3.36 -12.76
N HIS A 186 16.81 -4.34 -12.09
CA HIS A 186 16.96 -5.71 -12.59
C HIS A 186 16.77 -6.77 -11.52
N PHE A 187 16.24 -7.92 -11.96
CA PHE A 187 16.39 -9.17 -11.22
C PHE A 187 17.76 -9.79 -11.48
N ILE A 188 18.40 -10.32 -10.44
CA ILE A 188 19.70 -10.96 -10.54
C ILE A 188 19.74 -12.32 -9.83
N GLN A 189 20.37 -13.30 -10.50
CA GLN A 189 20.56 -14.66 -9.96
C GLN A 189 21.86 -14.85 -9.19
N LYS A 190 22.76 -13.87 -9.23
CA LYS A 190 24.08 -13.95 -8.58
C LYS A 190 24.40 -12.64 -7.87
N LEU A 191 24.89 -12.76 -6.64
CA LEU A 191 25.32 -11.59 -5.88
C LEU A 191 26.48 -10.88 -6.59
N PRO A 192 26.42 -9.55 -6.73
CA PRO A 192 27.48 -8.77 -7.36
C PRO A 192 28.76 -8.80 -6.51
N GLY A 193 29.89 -8.74 -7.20
CA GLY A 193 31.20 -8.74 -6.54
C GLY A 193 31.45 -7.57 -5.59
N SER A 194 30.75 -6.44 -5.80
CA SER A 194 30.81 -5.26 -4.94
C SER A 194 30.35 -5.53 -3.50
N LEU A 195 29.52 -6.57 -3.28
CA LEU A 195 29.08 -6.97 -1.95
C LEU A 195 30.07 -7.86 -1.20
N ARG A 196 31.16 -8.29 -1.84
CA ARG A 196 32.15 -9.13 -1.13
C ARG A 196 32.87 -8.32 -0.07
N LYS A 197 32.99 -8.89 1.13
CA LYS A 197 33.82 -8.32 2.18
C LYS A 197 35.28 -8.28 1.73
N ASN A 198 35.93 -7.14 1.87
CA ASN A 198 37.35 -7.05 1.76
C ASN A 198 37.98 -7.73 3.00
N THR A 199 38.64 -8.84 2.80
CA THR A 199 39.32 -9.60 3.88
C THR A 199 40.43 -8.81 4.58
N ARG A 200 40.73 -7.58 4.15
CA ARG A 200 41.71 -6.67 4.78
C ARG A 200 41.14 -5.76 5.86
N ASP A 201 39.83 -5.55 5.91
CA ASP A 201 39.16 -4.70 6.89
C ASP A 201 38.52 -5.52 8.03
N SER A 202 39.30 -6.50 8.53
CA SER A 202 38.89 -7.29 9.70
C SER A 202 39.22 -6.55 10.99
N PHE A 203 38.47 -5.53 11.37
CA PHE A 203 38.33 -5.18 12.78
C PHE A 203 37.01 -4.43 13.05
N ASP A 204 36.13 -5.14 13.45
CA ASP A 204 34.73 -5.11 13.84
C ASP A 204 34.41 -4.32 15.12
N ALA A 205 34.95 -3.15 15.35
CA ALA A 205 34.48 -2.31 16.45
C ALA A 205 33.22 -1.51 16.10
N GLU A 206 33.09 -1.00 14.86
CA GLU A 206 31.91 -0.27 14.39
C GLU A 206 30.71 -1.17 14.19
N ARG A 207 30.91 -2.41 13.77
CA ARG A 207 29.84 -3.37 13.52
C ARG A 207 29.18 -3.86 14.82
N ARG A 208 29.92 -4.04 15.90
CA ARG A 208 29.33 -4.32 17.22
C ARG A 208 28.57 -3.12 17.76
N ALA A 209 29.02 -1.91 17.48
CA ALA A 209 28.30 -0.69 17.85
C ALA A 209 26.96 -0.60 17.08
N LEU A 210 26.94 -0.85 15.75
CA LEU A 210 25.73 -0.76 14.94
C LEU A 210 24.69 -1.85 15.33
N PHE A 211 25.14 -3.11 15.52
CA PHE A 211 24.25 -4.17 16.00
C PHE A 211 23.80 -3.97 17.44
N SER A 212 24.67 -3.38 18.30
CA SER A 212 24.27 -3.04 19.67
C SER A 212 23.30 -1.86 19.70
N GLU A 213 23.44 -0.87 18.82
CA GLU A 213 22.50 0.25 18.71
C GLU A 213 21.14 -0.21 18.16
N VAL A 214 21.10 -1.01 17.09
CA VAL A 214 19.85 -1.58 16.56
C VAL A 214 19.19 -2.50 17.59
N LYS A 215 19.95 -3.35 18.28
CA LYS A 215 19.43 -4.20 19.36
C LYS A 215 18.98 -3.39 20.56
N THR A 216 19.69 -2.32 20.90
CA THR A 216 19.34 -1.42 22.01
C THR A 216 18.14 -0.54 21.66
N GLN A 217 18.03 -0.05 20.40
CA GLN A 217 16.84 0.64 19.93
C GLN A 217 15.62 -0.30 19.88
N ALA A 218 15.77 -1.51 19.33
CA ALA A 218 14.68 -2.50 19.33
C ALA A 218 14.26 -2.89 20.75
N GLN A 219 15.22 -3.03 21.69
CA GLN A 219 14.92 -3.29 23.09
C GLN A 219 14.32 -2.08 23.82
N ASN A 220 14.72 -0.86 23.47
CA ASN A 220 14.15 0.36 24.05
C ASN A 220 12.76 0.63 23.50
N THR A 221 12.54 0.45 22.19
CA THR A 221 11.22 0.55 21.57
C THR A 221 10.27 -0.54 22.13
N ALA A 222 10.75 -1.77 22.36
CA ALA A 222 9.99 -2.81 23.01
C ALA A 222 9.72 -2.51 24.49
N LYS A 223 10.65 -1.88 25.21
CA LYS A 223 10.45 -1.44 26.60
C LYS A 223 9.52 -0.24 26.69
N GLU A 224 9.62 0.72 25.77
CA GLU A 224 8.72 1.87 25.69
C GLU A 224 7.31 1.44 25.28
N ALA A 225 7.17 0.52 24.33
CA ALA A 225 5.89 -0.08 23.96
C ALA A 225 5.29 -0.91 25.11
N ALA A 226 6.10 -1.65 25.85
CA ALA A 226 5.66 -2.38 27.05
C ALA A 226 5.30 -1.41 28.18
N ALA A 227 6.06 -0.34 28.38
CA ALA A 227 5.76 0.69 29.40
C ALA A 227 4.54 1.53 29.02
N ALA A 228 4.35 1.86 27.73
CA ALA A 228 3.16 2.52 27.21
C ALA A 228 1.92 1.59 27.34
N GLY A 229 2.06 0.32 27.01
CA GLY A 229 1.00 -0.68 27.18
C GLY A 229 0.61 -0.92 28.64
N ILE A 230 1.56 -0.84 29.59
CA ILE A 230 1.31 -0.98 31.03
C ILE A 230 0.71 0.33 31.58
N ASN A 231 1.14 1.49 31.14
CA ASN A 231 0.53 2.78 31.53
C ASN A 231 -0.88 2.95 30.96
N ASP A 232 -1.14 2.49 29.73
CA ASP A 232 -2.47 2.47 29.12
C ASP A 232 -3.41 1.46 29.84
N ALA A 233 -2.86 0.34 30.30
CA ALA A 233 -3.62 -0.65 31.07
C ALA A 233 -3.90 -0.21 32.53
N LEU A 234 -3.12 0.71 33.07
CA LEU A 234 -3.21 1.16 34.46
C LEU A 234 -3.84 2.55 34.66
N GLY A 235 -4.03 3.34 33.62
CA GLY A 235 -4.49 4.70 33.83
C GLY A 235 -5.00 5.51 32.66
N ASN A 236 -5.89 5.02 31.88
CA ASN A 236 -6.94 5.82 31.23
C ASN A 236 -7.89 4.89 30.48
N LYS A 237 -9.12 4.82 30.96
CA LYS A 237 -10.25 4.31 30.20
C LYS A 237 -10.53 5.27 29.03
N ALA A 238 -9.68 5.26 27.99
CA ALA A 238 -10.18 5.54 26.66
C ALA A 238 -11.05 4.32 26.32
N GLU A 239 -12.35 4.49 26.20
CA GLU A 239 -13.28 3.47 25.74
C GLU A 239 -12.79 2.95 24.38
N GLU A 240 -12.00 1.87 24.39
CA GLU A 240 -11.76 1.08 23.18
C GLU A 240 -13.12 0.56 22.74
N LYS A 241 -13.66 1.14 21.68
CA LYS A 241 -14.86 0.66 21.01
C LYS A 241 -14.56 -0.72 20.45
N THR A 242 -14.79 -1.75 21.30
CA THR A 242 -14.70 -3.15 20.96
C THR A 242 -15.99 -3.57 20.25
N GLY A 243 -16.02 -3.52 18.94
CA GLY A 243 -17.17 -3.90 18.13
C GLY A 243 -16.84 -3.77 16.63
N PRO A 244 -17.77 -4.17 15.74
CA PRO A 244 -17.63 -3.93 14.32
C PRO A 244 -17.27 -2.46 14.07
N VAL A 245 -16.34 -2.20 13.16
CA VAL A 245 -15.96 -0.83 12.79
C VAL A 245 -17.15 -0.21 12.07
N TYR A 246 -17.83 0.73 12.73
CA TYR A 246 -18.89 1.51 12.13
C TYR A 246 -18.28 2.80 11.57
N LEU A 247 -18.20 2.89 10.26
CA LEU A 247 -17.79 4.11 9.60
C LEU A 247 -18.99 5.05 9.49
N HIS A 248 -18.82 6.27 9.97
CA HIS A 248 -19.85 7.30 9.93
C HIS A 248 -19.60 8.24 8.75
N VAL A 249 -20.65 8.58 8.03
CA VAL A 249 -20.59 9.62 7.02
C VAL A 249 -20.43 10.99 7.70
N ASN A 250 -19.67 11.86 7.06
CA ASN A 250 -19.51 13.26 7.49
C ASN A 250 -20.77 14.10 7.17
N GLU A 251 -20.74 15.39 7.46
CA GLU A 251 -21.86 16.34 7.19
C GLU A 251 -22.23 16.39 5.70
N GLN A 252 -21.29 16.10 4.80
CA GLN A 252 -21.52 16.01 3.35
C GLN A 252 -22.11 14.67 2.92
N GLY A 253 -22.37 13.77 3.86
CA GLY A 253 -22.90 12.42 3.61
C GLY A 253 -21.95 11.53 2.82
N VAL A 254 -20.63 11.64 3.07
CA VAL A 254 -19.59 10.76 2.52
C VAL A 254 -18.77 10.17 3.65
N LEU A 255 -18.21 8.97 3.42
CA LEU A 255 -17.26 8.37 4.36
C LEU A 255 -15.94 9.16 4.37
N PRO A 256 -15.19 9.19 5.49
CA PRO A 256 -13.89 9.85 5.52
C PRO A 256 -12.98 9.35 4.40
N HIS A 257 -12.32 10.28 3.74
CA HIS A 257 -11.32 9.99 2.71
C HIS A 257 -9.94 9.96 3.35
N PHE A 258 -9.03 9.20 2.75
CA PHE A 258 -7.62 9.21 3.07
C PHE A 258 -6.81 9.02 1.78
N VAL A 259 -5.63 9.58 1.75
CA VAL A 259 -4.67 9.31 0.67
C VAL A 259 -3.56 8.45 1.28
N PRO A 260 -3.27 7.26 0.74
CA PRO A 260 -2.16 6.44 1.22
C PRO A 260 -0.83 7.19 1.14
N ASP A 261 0.01 7.09 2.17
CA ASP A 261 1.32 7.75 2.21
C ASP A 261 2.19 7.36 1.01
N ARG A 262 2.16 6.10 0.61
CA ARG A 262 2.81 5.61 -0.61
C ARG A 262 2.34 6.33 -1.87
N ARG A 263 1.04 6.67 -1.96
CA ARG A 263 0.50 7.44 -3.09
C ARG A 263 1.07 8.86 -3.11
N THR A 264 1.10 9.51 -1.97
CA THR A 264 1.67 10.85 -1.83
C THR A 264 3.16 10.86 -2.17
N GLN A 265 3.90 9.88 -1.66
CA GLN A 265 5.31 9.69 -1.95
C GLN A 265 5.55 9.47 -3.46
N LEU A 266 4.78 8.58 -4.08
CA LEU A 266 4.89 8.28 -5.51
C LEU A 266 4.65 9.53 -6.38
N ILE A 267 3.57 10.27 -6.11
CA ILE A 267 3.25 11.51 -6.85
C ILE A 267 4.36 12.55 -6.68
N ASN A 268 4.85 12.75 -5.47
CA ASN A 268 5.93 13.69 -5.20
C ASN A 268 7.21 13.29 -5.93
N SER A 269 7.57 12.01 -5.94
CA SER A 269 8.77 11.51 -6.61
C SER A 269 8.64 11.62 -8.13
N LEU A 270 7.50 11.28 -8.72
CA LEU A 270 7.24 11.48 -10.15
C LEU A 270 7.34 12.97 -10.53
N SER A 271 6.79 13.86 -9.71
CA SER A 271 6.90 15.32 -9.94
C SER A 271 8.35 15.82 -9.87
N GLN A 272 9.22 15.20 -9.07
CA GLN A 272 10.64 15.50 -9.00
C GLN A 272 11.40 15.01 -10.25
N LEU A 273 10.99 13.90 -10.83
CA LEU A 273 11.57 13.37 -12.07
C LEU A 273 11.24 14.24 -13.29
N GLY A 274 10.21 15.08 -13.23
CA GLY A 274 9.82 16.02 -14.27
C GLY A 274 8.49 15.70 -14.92
N GLU A 275 8.31 16.17 -16.16
CA GLU A 275 7.08 15.95 -16.92
C GLU A 275 7.13 14.60 -17.63
N PRO A 276 6.02 13.84 -17.63
CA PRO A 276 5.94 12.57 -18.34
C PRO A 276 5.85 12.75 -19.86
N GLU A 277 6.18 11.71 -20.58
CA GLU A 277 5.77 11.61 -21.99
C GLU A 277 4.23 11.51 -22.07
N ASP A 278 3.63 12.23 -23.04
CA ASP A 278 2.17 12.24 -23.21
C ASP A 278 1.68 10.98 -23.92
N ILE A 279 1.67 9.88 -23.18
CA ILE A 279 1.24 8.56 -23.63
C ILE A 279 0.16 7.97 -22.73
N MET A 280 -0.62 7.05 -23.30
CA MET A 280 -1.49 6.15 -22.53
C MET A 280 -0.74 4.86 -22.20
N PHE A 281 -0.88 4.38 -20.97
CA PHE A 281 -0.32 3.09 -20.59
C PHE A 281 -1.18 2.39 -19.53
N ASN A 282 -1.01 1.07 -19.44
CA ASN A 282 -1.71 0.26 -18.46
C ASN A 282 -0.98 0.30 -17.12
N THR A 283 -1.69 0.57 -16.05
CA THR A 283 -1.14 0.57 -14.70
C THR A 283 -2.11 -0.01 -13.70
N ARG A 284 -1.59 -0.70 -12.68
CA ARG A 284 -2.39 -1.17 -11.55
C ARG A 284 -2.66 -0.07 -10.51
N LEU A 285 -1.95 1.05 -10.59
CA LEU A 285 -1.93 2.10 -9.56
C LEU A 285 -2.96 3.20 -9.79
N TRP A 286 -3.32 3.50 -11.04
CA TRP A 286 -4.30 4.50 -11.40
C TRP A 286 -5.42 3.91 -12.24
N GLY A 287 -6.61 4.49 -12.13
CA GLY A 287 -7.73 4.13 -12.97
C GLY A 287 -8.40 5.38 -13.52
N ASN A 288 -8.73 5.34 -14.80
CA ASN A 288 -9.59 6.33 -15.41
C ASN A 288 -11.04 5.85 -15.32
N VAL A 289 -11.88 6.64 -14.63
CA VAL A 289 -13.28 6.31 -14.37
C VAL A 289 -14.15 6.84 -15.51
N MET A 290 -14.94 5.96 -16.12
CA MET A 290 -15.94 6.31 -17.13
C MET A 290 -17.33 6.08 -16.56
N VAL A 291 -18.25 7.01 -16.80
CA VAL A 291 -19.64 6.93 -16.34
C VAL A 291 -20.60 6.94 -17.52
N ASP A 292 -21.36 5.87 -17.68
CA ASP A 292 -22.49 5.79 -18.62
C ASP A 292 -23.70 6.50 -18.02
N ALA A 293 -23.96 7.74 -18.44
CA ALA A 293 -25.05 8.57 -17.93
C ALA A 293 -26.41 7.90 -18.10
N SER A 294 -26.63 7.13 -19.17
CA SER A 294 -27.90 6.45 -19.44
C SER A 294 -28.26 5.37 -18.42
N LYS A 295 -27.23 4.75 -17.82
CA LYS A 295 -27.38 3.72 -16.77
C LYS A 295 -27.29 4.30 -15.37
N CYS A 296 -26.72 5.49 -15.21
CA CYS A 296 -26.51 6.12 -13.92
C CYS A 296 -27.85 6.38 -13.21
N LYS A 297 -27.91 6.01 -11.92
CA LYS A 297 -29.10 6.23 -11.06
C LYS A 297 -29.00 7.51 -10.23
N SER A 298 -27.97 8.32 -10.42
CA SER A 298 -27.70 9.56 -9.66
C SER A 298 -27.72 9.36 -8.12
N CYS A 299 -27.28 8.19 -7.67
CA CYS A 299 -27.34 7.81 -6.24
C CYS A 299 -26.09 8.24 -5.45
N TYR A 300 -25.05 8.72 -6.11
CA TYR A 300 -23.76 9.18 -5.52
C TYR A 300 -23.00 8.14 -4.66
N MET A 301 -23.41 6.88 -4.68
CA MET A 301 -22.74 5.81 -3.91
C MET A 301 -21.24 5.72 -4.24
N CYS A 302 -20.87 5.91 -5.50
CA CYS A 302 -19.48 5.92 -5.95
C CYS A 302 -18.63 6.99 -5.25
N ALA A 303 -19.18 8.18 -4.98
CA ALA A 303 -18.52 9.24 -4.24
C ALA A 303 -18.57 9.00 -2.71
N VAL A 304 -19.71 8.48 -2.19
CA VAL A 304 -19.88 8.20 -0.75
C VAL A 304 -18.83 7.18 -0.25
N PHE A 305 -18.57 6.14 -1.01
CA PHE A 305 -17.71 5.04 -0.61
C PHE A 305 -16.29 5.10 -1.22
N CYS A 306 -15.97 6.10 -2.03
CA CYS A 306 -14.61 6.24 -2.55
C CYS A 306 -13.62 6.42 -1.40
N PRO A 307 -12.63 5.52 -1.22
CA PRO A 307 -11.74 5.61 -0.07
C PRO A 307 -10.81 6.82 -0.10
N THR A 308 -10.40 7.25 -1.28
CA THR A 308 -9.39 8.30 -1.47
C THR A 308 -9.99 9.67 -1.83
N GLY A 309 -11.30 9.74 -2.03
CA GLY A 309 -11.94 10.96 -2.54
C GLY A 309 -11.58 11.26 -4.00
N ALA A 310 -11.22 10.23 -4.78
CA ALA A 310 -11.06 10.36 -6.22
C ALA A 310 -12.39 10.62 -6.92
N LEU A 311 -13.50 10.12 -6.37
CA LEU A 311 -14.85 10.47 -6.78
C LEU A 311 -15.49 11.34 -5.71
N ILE A 312 -15.99 12.49 -6.09
CA ILE A 312 -16.58 13.51 -5.20
C ILE A 312 -17.95 13.93 -5.70
N LYS A 313 -18.82 14.35 -4.76
CA LYS A 313 -20.08 15.03 -5.08
C LYS A 313 -19.77 16.48 -5.41
N LEU A 314 -20.24 16.97 -6.54
CA LEU A 314 -20.19 18.38 -6.88
C LEU A 314 -21.57 18.98 -6.58
N MET A 315 -21.56 19.99 -5.70
CA MET A 315 -22.76 20.68 -5.22
C MET A 315 -23.00 21.93 -6.06
N ASP A 316 -24.29 22.31 -6.23
CA ASP A 316 -24.66 23.62 -6.74
C ASP A 316 -24.62 24.70 -5.64
N GLU A 317 -25.04 25.93 -5.98
CA GLU A 317 -25.08 27.09 -5.06
C GLU A 317 -26.04 26.85 -3.88
N ASP A 318 -27.05 26.01 -4.05
CA ASP A 318 -28.04 25.64 -3.04
C ASP A 318 -27.59 24.45 -2.18
N GLY A 319 -26.39 23.91 -2.40
CA GLY A 319 -25.85 22.75 -1.68
C GLY A 319 -26.46 21.41 -2.11
N VAL A 320 -27.07 21.36 -3.28
CA VAL A 320 -27.63 20.13 -3.85
C VAL A 320 -26.61 19.47 -4.78
N ALA A 321 -26.40 18.16 -4.63
CA ALA A 321 -25.49 17.42 -5.51
C ALA A 321 -26.07 17.32 -6.94
N LYS A 322 -25.32 17.79 -7.93
CA LYS A 322 -25.74 17.84 -9.34
C LYS A 322 -24.88 16.95 -10.24
N SER A 323 -23.66 16.68 -9.85
CA SER A 323 -22.73 15.89 -10.65
C SER A 323 -21.74 15.15 -9.78
N VAL A 324 -20.99 14.24 -10.39
CA VAL A 324 -19.86 13.55 -9.78
C VAL A 324 -18.58 14.04 -10.46
N GLY A 325 -17.61 14.45 -9.66
CA GLY A 325 -16.28 14.78 -10.13
C GLY A 325 -15.34 13.60 -9.95
N HIS A 326 -14.43 13.39 -10.90
CA HIS A 326 -13.34 12.43 -10.82
C HIS A 326 -11.99 13.16 -10.80
N ILE A 327 -11.13 12.77 -9.87
CA ILE A 327 -9.76 13.28 -9.70
C ILE A 327 -8.81 12.12 -9.93
N PRO A 328 -8.27 11.97 -11.15
CA PRO A 328 -7.43 10.81 -11.52
C PRO A 328 -6.22 10.62 -10.60
N SER A 329 -5.54 11.69 -10.22
CA SER A 329 -4.36 11.64 -9.33
C SER A 329 -4.64 10.97 -7.97
N LYS A 330 -5.89 11.00 -7.50
CA LYS A 330 -6.33 10.35 -6.25
C LYS A 330 -6.84 8.94 -6.44
N CYS A 331 -7.11 8.50 -7.68
CA CYS A 331 -7.65 7.17 -7.93
C CYS A 331 -6.58 6.10 -7.73
N VAL A 332 -6.85 5.13 -6.85
CA VAL A 332 -5.96 3.99 -6.55
C VAL A 332 -6.44 2.68 -7.20
N LYS A 333 -7.29 2.76 -8.21
CA LYS A 333 -7.82 1.61 -8.97
C LYS A 333 -8.33 0.46 -8.06
N CYS A 334 -8.99 0.83 -6.95
CA CYS A 334 -9.57 -0.15 -6.02
C CYS A 334 -10.86 -0.80 -6.53
N ARG A 335 -11.46 -0.28 -7.59
CA ARG A 335 -12.70 -0.74 -8.23
C ARG A 335 -13.95 -0.73 -7.35
N THR A 336 -13.90 -0.15 -6.17
CA THR A 336 -15.08 -0.07 -5.27
C THR A 336 -16.27 0.59 -5.95
N CYS A 337 -16.06 1.71 -6.65
CA CYS A 337 -17.14 2.44 -7.33
C CYS A 337 -17.83 1.62 -8.44
N GLU A 338 -17.07 0.79 -9.13
CA GLU A 338 -17.56 -0.14 -10.17
C GLU A 338 -18.39 -1.26 -9.52
N ASN A 339 -17.86 -1.91 -8.47
CA ASN A 339 -18.51 -3.04 -7.80
C ASN A 339 -19.81 -2.67 -7.09
N ILE A 340 -19.89 -1.47 -6.49
CA ILE A 340 -21.07 -1.02 -5.74
C ILE A 340 -22.10 -0.26 -6.60
N CYS A 341 -21.85 -0.06 -7.89
CA CYS A 341 -22.72 0.70 -8.77
C CYS A 341 -24.01 -0.06 -9.06
N LEU A 342 -25.13 0.38 -8.49
CA LEU A 342 -26.44 -0.26 -8.66
C LEU A 342 -26.95 -0.28 -10.11
N GLY A 343 -26.48 0.65 -10.96
CA GLY A 343 -26.84 0.74 -12.36
C GLY A 343 -25.81 0.11 -13.29
N SER A 344 -24.71 -0.44 -12.77
CA SER A 344 -23.55 -0.86 -13.58
C SER A 344 -23.13 0.21 -14.60
N ALA A 345 -23.18 1.47 -14.13
CA ALA A 345 -22.92 2.65 -14.97
C ALA A 345 -21.43 3.05 -14.95
N ILE A 346 -20.62 2.45 -14.08
CA ILE A 346 -19.21 2.82 -13.90
C ILE A 346 -18.34 1.70 -14.46
N THR A 347 -17.36 2.12 -15.25
CA THR A 347 -16.29 1.26 -15.75
C THR A 347 -14.95 1.96 -15.47
N ILE A 348 -13.94 1.21 -15.06
CA ILE A 348 -12.59 1.71 -14.87
C ILE A 348 -11.72 1.21 -16.02
N SER A 349 -11.17 2.15 -16.81
CA SER A 349 -10.24 1.83 -17.88
C SER A 349 -8.96 1.19 -17.31
N GLU A 350 -8.40 0.25 -18.03
CA GLU A 350 -7.09 -0.31 -17.71
C GLU A 350 -5.97 0.68 -18.03
N GLU A 351 -6.18 1.58 -18.98
CA GLU A 351 -5.22 2.58 -19.44
C GLU A 351 -5.55 3.96 -18.88
N VAL A 352 -4.51 4.73 -18.59
CA VAL A 352 -4.56 6.12 -18.14
C VAL A 352 -3.56 6.96 -18.93
N PHE A 353 -3.84 8.25 -19.12
CA PHE A 353 -2.86 9.19 -19.63
C PHE A 353 -1.86 9.54 -18.52
N ALA A 354 -0.58 9.55 -18.87
CA ALA A 354 0.49 9.85 -17.92
C ALA A 354 0.36 11.25 -17.31
N CYS A 355 0.00 12.24 -18.11
CA CYS A 355 -0.21 13.62 -17.66
C CYS A 355 -1.35 13.74 -16.64
N ASP A 356 -2.41 12.92 -16.73
CA ASP A 356 -3.54 12.97 -15.79
C ASP A 356 -3.18 12.43 -14.41
N MET A 357 -2.12 11.62 -14.29
CA MET A 357 -1.72 11.00 -13.02
C MET A 357 -1.25 12.03 -11.99
N LEU A 358 -0.63 13.12 -12.44
CA LEU A 358 -0.16 14.21 -11.58
C LEU A 358 -1.16 15.38 -11.55
N ALA A 359 -1.99 15.51 -12.58
CA ALA A 359 -2.92 16.62 -12.69
C ALA A 359 -4.02 16.51 -11.62
N GLY A 360 -4.24 17.61 -10.91
CA GLY A 360 -5.37 17.79 -10.01
C GLY A 360 -6.68 18.12 -10.74
N MET A 361 -6.79 17.76 -12.03
CA MET A 361 -7.96 18.06 -12.85
C MET A 361 -9.12 17.18 -12.44
N THR A 362 -10.30 17.78 -12.41
CA THR A 362 -11.56 17.10 -12.11
C THR A 362 -12.34 16.93 -13.40
N GLU A 363 -12.57 15.69 -13.80
CA GLU A 363 -13.58 15.37 -14.82
C GLU A 363 -14.95 15.41 -14.18
N THR A 364 -15.92 15.96 -14.89
CA THR A 364 -17.29 16.11 -14.37
C THR A 364 -18.26 15.28 -15.17
N PHE A 365 -18.99 14.43 -14.47
CA PHE A 365 -20.05 13.59 -15.04
C PHE A 365 -21.40 14.16 -14.63
N ALA A 366 -22.15 14.71 -15.59
CA ALA A 366 -23.49 15.24 -15.36
C ALA A 366 -24.45 14.08 -15.00
N MET A 367 -25.34 14.34 -14.04
CA MET A 367 -26.39 13.42 -13.62
C MET A 367 -27.71 13.83 -14.29
N GLU A 368 -28.28 13.00 -15.13
CA GLU A 368 -29.50 13.31 -15.88
C GLU A 368 -30.77 13.32 -15.03
N LYS A 369 -30.72 12.76 -13.81
CA LYS A 369 -31.88 12.67 -12.92
C LYS A 369 -31.59 13.32 -11.59
N GLU A 370 -32.55 14.08 -11.07
CA GLU A 370 -32.49 14.50 -9.67
C GLU A 370 -32.33 13.26 -8.78
N GLY A 371 -31.25 13.21 -8.01
CA GLY A 371 -30.88 12.03 -7.26
C GLY A 371 -31.95 11.64 -6.24
N ALA A 372 -32.44 10.42 -6.32
CA ALA A 372 -33.21 9.87 -5.21
C ALA A 372 -32.29 9.83 -3.97
N SER A 373 -32.74 10.46 -2.89
CA SER A 373 -32.05 10.39 -1.60
C SER A 373 -31.76 8.92 -1.23
N LEU A 374 -30.57 8.63 -0.69
CA LEU A 374 -30.24 7.31 -0.15
C LEU A 374 -31.36 6.76 0.76
N LYS A 375 -32.03 7.66 1.48
CA LYS A 375 -33.18 7.38 2.34
C LYS A 375 -34.39 6.87 1.53
N THR A 376 -34.67 7.44 0.36
CA THR A 376 -35.75 7.02 -0.53
C THR A 376 -35.46 5.67 -1.20
N MET A 377 -34.19 5.38 -1.51
CA MET A 377 -33.79 4.08 -2.08
C MET A 377 -33.83 2.93 -1.06
N LEU A 378 -33.53 3.21 0.20
CA LEU A 378 -33.59 2.21 1.27
C LEU A 378 -35.03 1.91 1.69
N MET A 379 -35.92 2.90 1.64
CA MET A 379 -37.34 2.73 1.98
C MET A 379 -38.13 1.96 0.91
N ASN A 380 -37.71 2.01 -0.36
CA ASN A 380 -38.37 1.25 -1.45
C ASN A 380 -37.97 -0.26 -1.48
N LYS A 381 -37.09 -0.73 -0.60
CA LYS A 381 -36.76 -2.16 -0.46
C LYS A 381 -37.68 -2.93 0.48
N GLU A 382 -38.58 -2.27 1.17
CA GLU A 382 -39.57 -2.94 2.03
C GLU A 382 -40.85 -3.37 1.29
N THR A 383 -40.92 -3.15 -0.04
CA THR A 383 -42.10 -3.47 -0.89
C THR A 383 -41.78 -4.38 -2.09
N LEU A 384 -40.74 -5.25 -1.98
CA LEU A 384 -40.50 -6.35 -2.92
C LEU A 384 -40.28 -7.66 -2.21
#